data_186663b90cbe0139045437bb8c3a597c
#
_entry.id   186663b90cbe0139045437bb8c3a597c
#
_cell.length_a   1.000
_cell.length_b   1.000
_cell.length_c   1.000
_cell.angle_alpha   90.00
_cell.angle_beta   90.00
_cell.angle_gamma   90.00
#
_symmetry.space_group_name_H-M   'P 1'
#
loop_
_entity.id
_entity.type
_entity.pdbx_description
1 polymer ?
#
loop_
_entity_poly.entity_id
_entity_poly.type
_entity_poly.pdbx_seq_one_letter_code
_entity_poly.pdbx_strand_id
1 'polypeptide(L)'
;MSLEKKFEKVNTDCLYFKGYIPCIPHKEKGVHCENCLDYRKIDKKILILKIGAAGEVLRCTPLLRKIKKEYPDSKIFWLTQYPELISKKEVFKVYNFTEREVELIKNVEFDIIYSLDKHEEIGALANQIKSKVKKGFSQKDGAIVPFDEDAEHKWRTGIFNDLMKQNKKHYVEEIFEMCGFKFNGEKYLLPDYKVPDVKLNKNKIVVALNTGCGEQWKPREYSEEKFNNLAKMLLNKNYEVMVVGGPNEDEKNKMIAKKSGAKYFGTFSYTDFIGLLSLSDIVVTPVTFALHVAVGLEKKIALLNNVFNRNEFYMYGKGVVLEPDLPC
;
A
#
# COMPACT_ATOMS: atom_id res chain seq x y z
N MET A 1 4.64 -52.25 -10.90
CA MET A 1 5.50 -51.05 -10.87
C MET A 1 5.08 -50.22 -9.68
N SER A 2 5.91 -50.09 -8.64
CA SER A 2 5.54 -49.33 -7.45
C SER A 2 5.39 -47.84 -7.85
N LEU A 3 4.45 -47.17 -7.26
CA LEU A 3 4.22 -45.72 -7.44
C LEU A 3 5.48 -44.87 -7.19
N GLU A 4 6.41 -45.39 -6.36
CA GLU A 4 7.68 -44.72 -6.01
C GLU A 4 8.64 -44.49 -7.17
N LYS A 5 8.66 -45.35 -8.21
CA LYS A 5 9.53 -45.17 -9.38
C LYS A 5 9.01 -44.15 -10.39
N LYS A 6 7.78 -43.63 -10.24
CA LYS A 6 7.14 -42.76 -11.23
C LYS A 6 7.44 -41.27 -11.04
N PHE A 7 7.99 -40.87 -9.87
CA PHE A 7 8.14 -39.46 -9.51
C PHE A 7 9.56 -39.19 -8.95
N GLU A 8 10.57 -39.37 -9.78
CA GLU A 8 11.96 -39.20 -9.34
C GLU A 8 12.42 -37.75 -9.26
N LYS A 9 11.74 -36.79 -9.94
CA LYS A 9 12.19 -35.42 -10.03
C LYS A 9 11.16 -34.44 -9.51
N VAL A 10 11.52 -33.63 -8.50
CA VAL A 10 10.77 -32.48 -8.04
C VAL A 10 11.60 -31.21 -8.24
N ASN A 11 11.12 -30.27 -9.07
CA ASN A 11 11.80 -29.00 -9.32
C ASN A 11 11.48 -27.99 -8.22
N THR A 12 12.22 -28.06 -7.11
CA THR A 12 12.03 -27.16 -5.94
C THR A 12 12.41 -25.71 -6.24
N ASP A 13 13.18 -25.47 -7.29
CA ASP A 13 13.56 -24.17 -7.84
C ASP A 13 12.54 -23.58 -8.84
N CYS A 14 11.39 -24.23 -9.00
CA CYS A 14 10.33 -23.75 -9.89
C CYS A 14 9.54 -22.58 -9.26
N LEU A 15 9.22 -21.58 -10.09
CA LEU A 15 8.42 -20.42 -9.70
C LEU A 15 7.06 -20.80 -9.08
N TYR A 16 6.44 -21.86 -9.58
CA TYR A 16 5.13 -22.35 -9.11
C TYR A 16 5.21 -23.27 -7.90
N PHE A 17 6.41 -23.76 -7.53
CA PHE A 17 6.56 -24.70 -6.43
C PHE A 17 6.34 -24.04 -5.08
N LYS A 18 5.42 -24.62 -4.27
CA LYS A 18 5.09 -24.17 -2.91
C LYS A 18 5.54 -25.12 -1.81
N GLY A 19 5.72 -26.42 -2.15
CA GLY A 19 6.22 -27.46 -1.25
C GLY A 19 5.15 -28.13 -0.36
N TYR A 20 4.02 -27.48 -0.11
CA TYR A 20 2.99 -27.95 0.80
C TYR A 20 1.60 -28.14 0.16
N ILE A 21 1.43 -27.66 -1.06
CA ILE A 21 0.23 -27.83 -1.90
C ILE A 21 0.62 -28.07 -3.35
N PRO A 22 -0.23 -28.72 -4.15
CA PRO A 22 -0.01 -28.84 -5.59
C PRO A 22 0.16 -27.47 -6.25
N CYS A 23 1.11 -27.37 -7.18
CA CYS A 23 1.31 -26.15 -7.98
C CYS A 23 0.17 -25.94 -9.00
N ILE A 24 0.05 -24.73 -9.56
CA ILE A 24 -0.99 -24.40 -10.54
C ILE A 24 -0.94 -25.29 -11.77
N PRO A 25 0.22 -25.48 -12.46
CA PRO A 25 0.30 -26.39 -13.61
C PRO A 25 -0.16 -27.82 -13.31
N HIS A 26 0.18 -28.35 -12.14
CA HIS A 26 -0.31 -29.67 -11.74
C HIS A 26 -1.84 -29.70 -11.53
N LYS A 27 -2.40 -28.70 -10.87
CA LYS A 27 -3.86 -28.61 -10.62
C LYS A 27 -4.67 -28.50 -11.91
N GLU A 28 -4.19 -27.78 -12.90
CA GLU A 28 -4.91 -27.49 -14.13
C GLU A 28 -4.72 -28.57 -15.20
N LYS A 29 -3.51 -29.16 -15.27
CA LYS A 29 -3.11 -30.04 -16.37
C LYS A 29 -2.74 -31.46 -15.92
N GLY A 30 -2.66 -31.73 -14.60
CA GLY A 30 -2.25 -33.02 -14.06
C GLY A 30 -0.78 -33.38 -14.32
N VAL A 31 0.04 -32.41 -14.77
CA VAL A 31 1.44 -32.66 -15.14
C VAL A 31 2.34 -32.80 -13.91
N HIS A 32 3.36 -33.66 -13.97
CA HIS A 32 4.42 -33.81 -13.01
C HIS A 32 5.70 -33.11 -13.47
N CYS A 33 6.64 -32.86 -12.53
CA CYS A 33 7.80 -32.02 -12.81
C CYS A 33 8.70 -32.56 -13.96
N GLU A 34 8.74 -33.88 -14.19
CA GLU A 34 9.54 -34.49 -15.25
C GLU A 34 9.10 -34.02 -16.65
N ASN A 35 7.79 -33.82 -16.85
CA ASN A 35 7.20 -33.50 -18.14
C ASN A 35 6.48 -32.12 -18.14
N CYS A 36 6.82 -31.24 -17.19
CA CYS A 36 6.17 -29.94 -17.07
C CYS A 36 6.75 -28.93 -18.04
N LEU A 37 5.98 -28.58 -19.07
CA LEU A 37 6.32 -27.52 -20.03
C LEU A 37 6.20 -26.11 -19.44
N ASP A 38 5.50 -25.96 -18.31
CA ASP A 38 5.33 -24.69 -17.60
C ASP A 38 6.46 -24.45 -16.58
N TYR A 39 7.49 -25.32 -16.53
CA TYR A 39 8.62 -25.11 -15.62
C TYR A 39 9.28 -23.76 -15.89
N ARG A 40 9.37 -22.93 -14.84
CA ARG A 40 10.06 -21.64 -14.86
C ARG A 40 11.00 -21.60 -13.65
N LYS A 41 12.28 -21.52 -13.91
CA LYS A 41 13.28 -21.42 -12.83
C LYS A 41 13.18 -20.08 -12.13
N ILE A 42 13.26 -20.08 -10.81
CA ILE A 42 13.33 -18.85 -10.01
C ILE A 42 14.65 -18.13 -10.34
N ASP A 43 14.53 -16.88 -10.80
CA ASP A 43 15.70 -15.99 -10.97
C ASP A 43 16.10 -15.38 -9.63
N LYS A 44 15.17 -14.72 -8.94
CA LYS A 44 15.42 -14.03 -7.67
C LYS A 44 14.36 -14.36 -6.62
N LYS A 45 14.79 -14.42 -5.37
CA LYS A 45 13.91 -14.31 -4.19
C LYS A 45 14.07 -12.91 -3.61
N ILE A 46 13.01 -12.14 -3.61
CA ILE A 46 13.01 -10.73 -3.21
C ILE A 46 12.10 -10.55 -2.01
N LEU A 47 12.58 -9.91 -0.95
CA LEU A 47 11.79 -9.57 0.23
C LEU A 47 11.58 -8.07 0.31
N ILE A 48 10.32 -7.66 0.51
CA ILE A 48 9.94 -6.29 0.83
C ILE A 48 9.52 -6.23 2.29
N LEU A 49 10.18 -5.40 3.07
CA LEU A 49 9.86 -5.10 4.47
C LEU A 49 9.18 -3.72 4.51
N LYS A 50 7.85 -3.71 4.62
CA LYS A 50 7.02 -2.51 4.81
C LYS A 50 5.83 -2.86 5.68
N ILE A 51 5.94 -2.57 7.00
CA ILE A 51 4.95 -3.00 7.98
C ILE A 51 3.76 -2.07 8.11
N GLY A 52 3.94 -0.77 7.98
CA GLY A 52 2.85 0.21 8.16
C GLY A 52 3.26 1.63 7.76
N ALA A 53 2.39 2.64 7.89
CA ALA A 53 0.95 2.49 8.11
C ALA A 53 0.22 1.99 6.84
N ALA A 54 -1.10 1.64 6.95
CA ALA A 54 -1.89 1.10 5.84
C ALA A 54 -1.76 1.89 4.52
N GLY A 55 -1.84 3.21 4.59
CA GLY A 55 -1.67 4.09 3.41
C GLY A 55 -0.28 4.03 2.82
N GLU A 56 0.75 3.90 3.66
CA GLU A 56 2.15 3.79 3.21
C GLU A 56 2.43 2.44 2.56
N VAL A 57 1.76 1.37 3.01
CA VAL A 57 1.83 0.06 2.36
C VAL A 57 1.31 0.16 0.94
N LEU A 58 0.13 0.79 0.73
CA LEU A 58 -0.43 1.00 -0.61
C LEU A 58 0.49 1.85 -1.50
N ARG A 59 1.06 2.94 -0.97
CA ARG A 59 1.92 3.84 -1.77
C ARG A 59 3.28 3.23 -2.14
N CYS A 60 3.65 2.07 -1.56
CA CYS A 60 4.80 1.27 -1.97
C CYS A 60 4.48 0.21 -3.04
N THR A 61 3.19 -0.08 -3.31
CA THR A 61 2.80 -1.12 -4.27
C THR A 61 3.23 -0.87 -5.73
N PRO A 62 3.42 0.38 -6.22
CA PRO A 62 4.00 0.62 -7.55
C PRO A 62 5.34 -0.08 -7.78
N LEU A 63 6.13 -0.27 -6.71
CA LEU A 63 7.41 -0.97 -6.76
C LEU A 63 7.29 -2.40 -7.30
N LEU A 64 6.18 -3.09 -7.03
CA LEU A 64 5.93 -4.45 -7.55
C LEU A 64 5.95 -4.50 -9.08
N ARG A 65 5.41 -3.46 -9.75
CA ARG A 65 5.43 -3.37 -11.22
C ARG A 65 6.86 -3.26 -11.74
N LYS A 66 7.68 -2.44 -11.09
CA LYS A 66 9.08 -2.26 -11.44
C LYS A 66 9.88 -3.54 -11.20
N ILE A 67 9.74 -4.17 -10.03
CA ILE A 67 10.42 -5.41 -9.69
C ILE A 67 10.06 -6.52 -10.70
N LYS A 68 8.79 -6.69 -11.04
CA LYS A 68 8.37 -7.70 -12.02
C LYS A 68 8.89 -7.44 -13.43
N LYS A 69 9.06 -6.18 -13.81
CA LYS A 69 9.65 -5.81 -15.09
C LYS A 69 11.15 -6.14 -15.14
N GLU A 70 11.87 -5.88 -14.06
CA GLU A 70 13.33 -6.16 -13.96
C GLU A 70 13.62 -7.65 -13.72
N TYR A 71 12.77 -8.31 -12.93
CA TYR A 71 12.95 -9.71 -12.52
C TYR A 71 11.66 -10.50 -12.74
N PRO A 72 11.29 -10.83 -14.00
CA PRO A 72 9.98 -11.43 -14.35
C PRO A 72 9.76 -12.81 -13.72
N ASP A 73 10.82 -13.57 -13.45
CA ASP A 73 10.79 -14.89 -12.83
C ASP A 73 11.19 -14.88 -11.34
N SER A 74 10.93 -13.75 -10.67
CA SER A 74 11.21 -13.63 -9.24
C SER A 74 10.05 -14.13 -8.36
N LYS A 75 10.41 -14.69 -7.20
CA LYS A 75 9.50 -14.88 -6.07
C LYS A 75 9.58 -13.67 -5.16
N ILE A 76 8.51 -12.88 -5.12
CA ILE A 76 8.42 -11.70 -4.26
C ILE A 76 7.69 -12.08 -2.97
N PHE A 77 8.31 -11.73 -1.84
CA PHE A 77 7.76 -11.88 -0.49
C PHE A 77 7.55 -10.49 0.10
N TRP A 78 6.51 -10.32 0.88
CA TRP A 78 6.20 -9.05 1.54
C TRP A 78 5.88 -9.28 3.01
N LEU A 79 6.53 -8.57 3.92
CA LEU A 79 6.21 -8.54 5.35
C LEU A 79 5.49 -7.23 5.67
N THR A 80 4.29 -7.31 6.29
CA THR A 80 3.46 -6.15 6.62
C THR A 80 2.50 -6.45 7.77
N GLN A 81 1.98 -5.41 8.43
CA GLN A 81 0.84 -5.51 9.35
C GLN A 81 -0.52 -5.52 8.63
N TYR A 82 -0.53 -5.28 7.31
CA TYR A 82 -1.74 -5.15 6.49
C TYR A 82 -1.71 -6.12 5.29
N PRO A 83 -1.65 -7.45 5.55
CA PRO A 83 -1.52 -8.44 4.48
C PRO A 83 -2.68 -8.42 3.48
N GLU A 84 -3.86 -7.96 3.89
CA GLU A 84 -5.04 -7.80 3.04
C GLU A 84 -4.90 -6.68 2.00
N LEU A 85 -3.96 -5.75 2.19
CA LEU A 85 -3.72 -4.65 1.24
C LEU A 85 -2.76 -5.02 0.10
N ILE A 86 -2.14 -6.19 0.16
CA ILE A 86 -1.22 -6.66 -0.88
C ILE A 86 -1.94 -7.61 -1.84
N SER A 87 -1.91 -7.29 -3.13
CA SER A 87 -2.47 -8.16 -4.17
C SER A 87 -1.74 -9.51 -4.20
N LYS A 88 -2.45 -10.59 -3.86
CA LYS A 88 -1.92 -11.96 -3.85
C LYS A 88 -1.54 -12.48 -5.24
N LYS A 89 -1.97 -11.81 -6.31
CA LYS A 89 -1.59 -12.12 -7.70
C LYS A 89 -0.19 -11.60 -8.03
N GLU A 90 0.25 -10.59 -7.29
CA GLU A 90 1.50 -9.88 -7.57
C GLU A 90 2.69 -10.39 -6.76
N VAL A 91 2.44 -11.12 -5.68
CA VAL A 91 3.47 -11.64 -4.78
C VAL A 91 3.35 -13.15 -4.59
N PHE A 92 4.48 -13.80 -4.34
CA PHE A 92 4.50 -15.24 -4.04
C PHE A 92 3.90 -15.53 -2.66
N LYS A 93 4.24 -14.70 -1.66
CA LYS A 93 3.73 -14.84 -0.29
C LYS A 93 3.74 -13.51 0.44
N VAL A 94 2.65 -13.22 1.14
CA VAL A 94 2.57 -12.14 2.12
C VAL A 94 2.69 -12.75 3.51
N TYR A 95 3.56 -12.16 4.32
CA TYR A 95 3.73 -12.47 5.73
C TYR A 95 3.11 -11.35 6.57
N ASN A 96 2.38 -11.73 7.62
CA ASN A 96 1.95 -10.79 8.64
C ASN A 96 3.10 -10.53 9.63
N PHE A 97 3.23 -9.29 10.13
CA PHE A 97 4.25 -8.95 11.11
C PHE A 97 3.90 -9.53 12.49
N THR A 98 4.17 -10.84 12.65
CA THR A 98 4.02 -11.61 13.89
C THR A 98 5.31 -12.35 14.18
N GLU A 99 5.58 -12.66 15.44
CA GLU A 99 6.78 -13.40 15.86
C GLU A 99 6.96 -14.70 15.04
N ARG A 100 5.88 -15.47 14.89
CA ARG A 100 5.89 -16.73 14.13
C ARG A 100 6.34 -16.52 12.68
N GLU A 101 5.81 -15.52 12.00
CA GLU A 101 6.11 -15.30 10.58
C GLU A 101 7.45 -14.62 10.36
N VAL A 102 7.89 -13.81 11.32
CA VAL A 102 9.26 -13.27 11.35
C VAL A 102 10.28 -14.40 11.46
N GLU A 103 10.07 -15.40 12.34
CA GLU A 103 10.95 -16.55 12.43
C GLU A 103 10.96 -17.40 11.14
N LEU A 104 9.82 -17.53 10.45
CA LEU A 104 9.79 -18.21 9.15
C LEU A 104 10.63 -17.47 8.10
N ILE A 105 10.57 -16.15 8.05
CA ILE A 105 11.31 -15.32 7.09
C ILE A 105 12.82 -15.42 7.33
N LYS A 106 13.28 -15.43 8.59
CA LYS A 106 14.70 -15.54 8.94
C LYS A 106 15.35 -16.83 8.39
N ASN A 107 14.55 -17.87 8.16
CA ASN A 107 15.03 -19.14 7.58
C ASN A 107 15.01 -19.17 6.04
N VAL A 108 14.66 -18.07 5.38
CA VAL A 108 14.72 -17.94 3.92
C VAL A 108 15.96 -17.13 3.53
N GLU A 109 16.74 -17.63 2.58
CA GLU A 109 17.82 -16.87 1.96
C GLU A 109 17.28 -16.12 0.74
N PHE A 110 17.46 -14.79 0.74
CA PHE A 110 17.01 -13.91 -0.32
C PHE A 110 18.17 -13.45 -1.22
N ASP A 111 17.84 -13.10 -2.46
CA ASP A 111 18.80 -12.41 -3.33
C ASP A 111 18.81 -10.91 -3.03
N ILE A 112 17.62 -10.33 -2.79
CA ILE A 112 17.46 -8.90 -2.55
C ILE A 112 16.49 -8.68 -1.40
N ILE A 113 16.80 -7.73 -0.51
CA ILE A 113 15.90 -7.19 0.52
C ILE A 113 15.73 -5.70 0.27
N TYR A 114 14.47 -5.25 0.20
CA TYR A 114 14.07 -3.85 0.22
C TYR A 114 13.46 -3.53 1.59
N SER A 115 14.21 -2.87 2.46
CA SER A 115 13.79 -2.44 3.81
C SER A 115 13.31 -1.00 3.76
N LEU A 116 11.97 -0.81 3.69
CA LEU A 116 11.34 0.47 3.38
C LEU A 116 10.79 1.20 4.60
N ASP A 117 10.93 0.62 5.79
CA ASP A 117 10.46 1.18 7.05
C ASP A 117 11.57 1.75 7.91
N LYS A 118 11.26 2.84 8.64
CA LYS A 118 12.14 3.49 9.62
C LYS A 118 11.94 2.99 11.06
N HIS A 119 11.23 1.89 11.25
CA HIS A 119 11.08 1.24 12.54
C HIS A 119 12.35 0.47 12.89
N GLU A 120 12.84 0.64 14.12
CA GLU A 120 14.11 0.02 14.56
C GLU A 120 14.08 -1.51 14.44
N GLU A 121 12.95 -2.13 14.78
CA GLU A 121 12.75 -3.56 14.69
C GLU A 121 12.84 -4.07 13.25
N ILE A 122 12.45 -3.26 12.26
CA ILE A 122 12.54 -3.64 10.84
C ILE A 122 13.97 -3.49 10.33
N GLY A 123 14.66 -2.43 10.71
CA GLY A 123 16.10 -2.27 10.41
C GLY A 123 16.93 -3.41 11.01
N ALA A 124 16.66 -3.78 12.27
CA ALA A 124 17.31 -4.89 12.95
C ALA A 124 16.99 -6.24 12.28
N LEU A 125 15.73 -6.47 11.91
CA LEU A 125 15.31 -7.67 11.18
C LEU A 125 16.00 -7.76 9.82
N ALA A 126 16.07 -6.66 9.07
CA ALA A 126 16.74 -6.61 7.78
C ALA A 126 18.23 -6.98 7.89
N ASN A 127 18.88 -6.61 9.01
CA ASN A 127 20.26 -7.00 9.27
C ASN A 127 20.42 -8.51 9.49
N GLN A 128 19.48 -9.15 10.19
CA GLN A 128 19.53 -10.57 10.55
C GLN A 128 19.22 -11.51 9.39
N ILE A 129 18.36 -11.11 8.46
CA ILE A 129 17.97 -11.97 7.32
C ILE A 129 19.14 -12.09 6.33
N LYS A 130 19.42 -13.32 5.89
CA LYS A 130 20.45 -13.60 4.88
C LYS A 130 20.01 -13.09 3.51
N SER A 131 20.86 -12.26 2.88
CA SER A 131 20.65 -11.75 1.53
C SER A 131 21.95 -11.34 0.86
N LYS A 132 22.01 -11.42 -0.48
CA LYS A 132 23.15 -10.95 -1.27
C LYS A 132 23.18 -9.43 -1.37
N VAL A 133 22.00 -8.80 -1.47
CA VAL A 133 21.84 -7.35 -1.61
C VAL A 133 20.79 -6.87 -0.62
N LYS A 134 21.07 -5.78 0.09
CA LYS A 134 20.14 -5.10 0.98
C LYS A 134 20.08 -3.64 0.61
N LYS A 135 18.87 -3.09 0.45
CA LYS A 135 18.59 -1.70 0.08
C LYS A 135 17.62 -1.08 1.09
N GLY A 136 17.65 0.25 1.20
CA GLY A 136 16.77 0.97 2.08
C GLY A 136 17.36 1.18 3.48
N PHE A 137 16.60 0.92 4.53
CA PHE A 137 16.99 1.21 5.91
C PHE A 137 17.52 -0.02 6.66
N SER A 138 18.56 0.23 7.42
CA SER A 138 19.22 -0.65 8.38
C SER A 138 19.07 -0.09 9.80
N GLN A 139 19.52 -0.84 10.78
CA GLN A 139 19.68 -0.38 12.15
C GLN A 139 21.14 -0.60 12.59
N LYS A 140 21.73 0.42 13.19
CA LYS A 140 23.07 0.37 13.79
C LYS A 140 23.04 1.03 15.16
N ASP A 141 23.44 0.29 16.19
CA ASP A 141 23.55 0.78 17.58
C ASP A 141 22.25 1.48 18.10
N GLY A 142 21.06 0.92 17.76
CA GLY A 142 19.76 1.48 18.14
C GLY A 142 19.25 2.60 17.23
N ALA A 143 19.99 3.00 16.20
CA ALA A 143 19.60 4.07 15.28
C ALA A 143 19.33 3.56 13.87
N ILE A 144 18.33 4.14 13.19
CA ILE A 144 18.07 3.86 11.78
C ILE A 144 19.09 4.60 10.93
N VAL A 145 19.73 3.82 10.03
CA VAL A 145 20.71 4.31 9.06
C VAL A 145 20.41 3.73 7.67
N PRO A 146 20.84 4.36 6.57
CA PRO A 146 20.71 3.76 5.24
C PRO A 146 21.66 2.55 5.07
N PHE A 147 21.28 1.55 4.26
CA PHE A 147 22.19 0.50 3.83
C PHE A 147 23.26 1.01 2.87
N ASP A 148 22.87 1.95 2.02
CA ASP A 148 23.73 2.55 0.99
C ASP A 148 23.29 3.98 0.63
N GLU A 149 24.00 4.62 -0.31
CA GLU A 149 23.75 5.98 -0.76
C GLU A 149 22.38 6.21 -1.40
N ASP A 150 21.76 5.17 -1.99
CA ASP A 150 20.44 5.25 -2.59
C ASP A 150 19.35 5.63 -1.57
N ALA A 151 19.51 5.22 -0.30
CA ALA A 151 18.56 5.53 0.76
C ALA A 151 18.89 6.83 1.54
N GLU A 152 20.06 7.44 1.29
CA GLU A 152 20.54 8.57 2.09
C GLU A 152 19.63 9.80 1.98
N HIS A 153 19.14 10.13 0.77
CA HIS A 153 18.21 11.25 0.58
C HIS A 153 16.96 11.10 1.45
N LYS A 154 16.28 9.95 1.35
CA LYS A 154 15.06 9.65 2.13
C LYS A 154 15.33 9.59 3.64
N TRP A 155 16.50 9.14 4.06
CA TRP A 155 16.92 9.16 5.45
C TRP A 155 17.08 10.59 5.96
N ARG A 156 17.85 11.45 5.26
CA ARG A 156 18.10 12.84 5.64
C ARG A 156 16.83 13.68 5.68
N THR A 157 15.93 13.56 4.71
CA THR A 157 14.64 14.26 4.70
C THR A 157 13.71 13.79 5.83
N GLY A 158 14.00 12.67 6.46
CA GLY A 158 13.25 12.17 7.61
C GLY A 158 13.77 12.63 8.97
N ILE A 159 15.01 13.17 9.04
CA ILE A 159 15.64 13.63 10.30
C ILE A 159 15.88 15.15 10.34
N PHE A 160 15.88 15.82 9.19
CA PHE A 160 16.09 17.27 9.09
C PHE A 160 14.84 17.95 8.50
N ASN A 161 14.15 18.74 9.32
CA ASN A 161 12.90 19.42 8.93
C ASN A 161 13.09 20.45 7.81
N ASP A 162 14.21 21.13 7.76
CA ASP A 162 14.55 22.09 6.69
C ASP A 162 14.70 21.37 5.35
N LEU A 163 15.39 20.25 5.31
CA LEU A 163 15.51 19.43 4.10
C LEU A 163 14.15 18.85 3.69
N MET A 164 13.35 18.38 4.65
CA MET A 164 11.99 17.87 4.40
C MET A 164 11.11 18.95 3.76
N LYS A 165 11.15 20.19 4.27
CA LYS A 165 10.36 21.31 3.72
C LYS A 165 10.80 21.72 2.32
N GLN A 166 12.08 21.59 2.00
CA GLN A 166 12.65 21.91 0.69
C GLN A 166 12.55 20.76 -0.32
N ASN A 167 12.19 19.56 0.13
CA ASN A 167 12.11 18.38 -0.72
C ASN A 167 11.05 18.56 -1.82
N LYS A 168 11.46 18.36 -3.07
CA LYS A 168 10.59 18.45 -4.26
C LYS A 168 10.20 17.08 -4.81
N LYS A 169 10.83 16.01 -4.32
CA LYS A 169 10.52 14.65 -4.72
C LYS A 169 9.27 14.18 -4.00
N HIS A 170 8.45 13.40 -4.70
CA HIS A 170 7.33 12.74 -4.05
C HIS A 170 7.77 11.39 -3.44
N TYR A 171 7.01 10.91 -2.46
CA TYR A 171 7.36 9.73 -1.69
C TYR A 171 7.61 8.48 -2.55
N VAL A 172 6.80 8.25 -3.58
CA VAL A 172 6.96 7.06 -4.45
C VAL A 172 8.29 7.11 -5.20
N GLU A 173 8.70 8.29 -5.68
CA GLU A 173 10.00 8.50 -6.30
C GLU A 173 11.14 8.17 -5.34
N GLU A 174 11.08 8.69 -4.10
CA GLU A 174 12.08 8.40 -3.07
C GLU A 174 12.16 6.90 -2.74
N ILE A 175 11.01 6.18 -2.69
CA ILE A 175 10.99 4.73 -2.47
C ILE A 175 11.65 3.98 -3.63
N PHE A 176 11.44 4.42 -4.87
CA PHE A 176 12.10 3.82 -6.02
C PHE A 176 13.62 4.05 -5.98
N GLU A 177 14.07 5.26 -5.66
CA GLU A 177 15.49 5.58 -5.49
C GLU A 177 16.13 4.71 -4.41
N MET A 178 15.49 4.57 -3.24
CA MET A 178 15.96 3.69 -2.16
C MET A 178 16.17 2.24 -2.60
N CYS A 179 15.46 1.80 -3.63
CA CYS A 179 15.57 0.47 -4.20
C CYS A 179 16.56 0.41 -5.38
N GLY A 180 17.22 1.51 -5.73
CA GLY A 180 18.11 1.63 -6.90
C GLY A 180 17.35 1.72 -8.22
N PHE A 181 16.09 2.17 -8.21
CA PHE A 181 15.26 2.30 -9.40
C PHE A 181 14.89 3.75 -9.70
N LYS A 182 14.60 4.02 -10.96
CA LYS A 182 13.95 5.26 -11.40
C LYS A 182 12.45 5.03 -11.49
N PHE A 183 11.66 5.94 -10.90
CA PHE A 183 10.21 5.98 -11.05
C PHE A 183 9.82 6.52 -12.44
N ASN A 184 8.91 5.82 -13.13
CA ASN A 184 8.43 6.18 -14.47
C ASN A 184 6.90 6.28 -14.53
N GLY A 185 6.24 6.60 -13.40
CA GLY A 185 4.80 6.74 -13.34
C GLY A 185 4.06 5.43 -13.07
N GLU A 186 4.73 4.43 -12.51
CA GLU A 186 4.10 3.16 -12.15
C GLU A 186 2.91 3.36 -11.21
N LYS A 187 1.75 2.82 -11.61
CA LYS A 187 0.48 2.96 -10.87
C LYS A 187 0.43 2.04 -9.65
N TYR A 188 -0.32 2.45 -8.63
CA TYR A 188 -0.63 1.62 -7.47
C TYR A 188 -1.25 0.29 -7.89
N LEU A 189 -1.02 -0.75 -7.09
CA LEU A 189 -1.66 -2.04 -7.19
C LEU A 189 -2.54 -2.23 -5.95
N LEU A 190 -3.84 -2.22 -6.17
CA LEU A 190 -4.80 -2.49 -5.11
C LEU A 190 -5.03 -4.01 -4.97
N PRO A 191 -5.39 -4.50 -3.78
CA PRO A 191 -5.84 -5.88 -3.60
C PRO A 191 -7.17 -6.10 -4.30
N ASP A 192 -7.58 -7.37 -4.41
CA ASP A 192 -8.96 -7.70 -4.80
C ASP A 192 -9.91 -7.15 -3.72
N TYR A 193 -10.99 -6.46 -4.13
CA TYR A 193 -12.00 -5.88 -3.25
C TYR A 193 -13.40 -6.17 -3.76
N LYS A 194 -14.38 -6.12 -2.86
CA LYS A 194 -15.80 -6.24 -3.21
C LYS A 194 -16.46 -4.88 -3.13
N VAL A 195 -17.29 -4.57 -4.11
CA VAL A 195 -18.12 -3.36 -4.09
C VAL A 195 -19.35 -3.67 -3.22
N PRO A 196 -19.57 -2.91 -2.13
CA PRO A 196 -20.72 -3.15 -1.26
C PRO A 196 -22.04 -2.77 -1.99
N ASP A 197 -23.11 -3.51 -1.65
CA ASP A 197 -24.45 -3.18 -2.14
C ASP A 197 -25.03 -2.02 -1.33
N VAL A 198 -24.80 -0.80 -1.81
CA VAL A 198 -25.27 0.45 -1.20
C VAL A 198 -26.05 1.30 -2.20
N LYS A 199 -27.07 2.00 -1.69
CA LYS A 199 -27.97 2.83 -2.53
C LYS A 199 -27.39 4.22 -2.75
N LEU A 200 -26.71 4.41 -3.90
CA LEU A 200 -26.28 5.71 -4.40
C LEU A 200 -26.97 6.04 -5.74
N ASN A 201 -27.28 7.31 -5.96
CA ASN A 201 -27.82 7.76 -7.24
C ASN A 201 -26.70 7.89 -8.28
N LYS A 202 -26.53 6.85 -9.10
CA LYS A 202 -25.50 6.76 -10.14
C LYS A 202 -25.69 7.76 -11.31
N ASN A 203 -26.84 8.45 -11.37
CA ASN A 203 -27.07 9.49 -12.39
C ASN A 203 -26.46 10.84 -11.98
N LYS A 204 -25.89 10.94 -10.77
CA LYS A 204 -25.21 12.11 -10.25
C LYS A 204 -23.72 11.80 -10.08
N ILE A 205 -22.90 12.84 -10.09
CA ILE A 205 -21.50 12.72 -9.68
C ILE A 205 -21.47 12.42 -8.17
N VAL A 206 -20.82 11.33 -7.80
CA VAL A 206 -20.70 10.88 -6.42
C VAL A 206 -19.43 11.45 -5.78
N VAL A 207 -19.61 12.20 -4.69
CA VAL A 207 -18.50 12.77 -3.91
C VAL A 207 -18.39 12.04 -2.58
N ALA A 208 -17.23 11.46 -2.31
CA ALA A 208 -16.91 10.89 -1.02
C ALA A 208 -16.18 11.92 -0.15
N LEU A 209 -16.70 12.20 1.03
CA LEU A 209 -16.10 13.06 2.05
C LEU A 209 -15.48 12.17 3.14
N ASN A 210 -14.16 12.02 3.13
CA ASN A 210 -13.46 11.32 4.19
C ASN A 210 -13.17 12.27 5.35
N THR A 211 -13.74 11.97 6.50
CA THR A 211 -13.67 12.83 7.70
C THR A 211 -12.56 12.43 8.67
N GLY A 212 -11.92 11.27 8.44
CA GLY A 212 -10.85 10.76 9.28
C GLY A 212 -9.52 11.46 9.04
N CYS A 213 -8.72 11.60 10.11
CA CYS A 213 -7.35 12.12 10.03
C CYS A 213 -6.31 11.26 10.77
N GLY A 214 -6.74 10.15 11.41
CA GLY A 214 -5.93 9.31 12.29
C GLY A 214 -5.66 9.98 13.66
N GLU A 215 -5.40 9.16 14.67
CA GLU A 215 -5.29 9.64 16.07
C GLU A 215 -4.05 10.48 16.37
N GLN A 216 -2.93 10.20 15.71
CA GLN A 216 -1.64 10.82 16.01
C GLN A 216 -1.58 12.33 15.72
N TRP A 217 -2.44 12.86 14.84
CA TRP A 217 -2.32 14.22 14.31
C TRP A 217 -3.65 14.95 14.28
N LYS A 218 -4.25 15.17 15.46
CA LYS A 218 -5.49 15.95 15.62
C LYS A 218 -5.50 17.33 14.90
N PRO A 219 -4.37 18.08 14.81
CA PRO A 219 -4.33 19.34 14.04
C PRO A 219 -4.70 19.21 12.56
N ARG A 220 -4.68 17.99 12.01
CA ARG A 220 -5.11 17.70 10.63
C ARG A 220 -6.63 17.60 10.47
N GLU A 221 -7.36 17.58 11.58
CA GLU A 221 -8.79 17.34 11.56
C GLU A 221 -9.54 18.57 11.02
N TYR A 222 -10.29 18.33 9.94
CA TYR A 222 -11.25 19.30 9.47
C TYR A 222 -12.55 19.14 10.28
N SER A 223 -13.09 20.23 10.84
CA SER A 223 -14.16 20.15 11.82
C SER A 223 -15.45 19.52 11.24
N GLU A 224 -16.25 18.89 12.14
CA GLU A 224 -17.56 18.33 11.81
C GLU A 224 -18.46 19.37 11.12
N GLU A 225 -18.48 20.60 11.64
CA GLU A 225 -19.28 21.69 11.10
C GLU A 225 -18.90 22.02 9.65
N LYS A 226 -17.59 22.09 9.35
CA LYS A 226 -17.10 22.38 8.01
C LYS A 226 -17.44 21.25 7.04
N PHE A 227 -17.32 19.98 7.45
CA PHE A 227 -17.76 18.84 6.63
C PHE A 227 -19.27 18.85 6.40
N ASN A 228 -20.08 19.18 7.43
CA ASN A 228 -21.52 19.30 7.30
C ASN A 228 -21.90 20.40 6.29
N ASN A 229 -21.25 21.57 6.38
CA ASN A 229 -21.50 22.67 5.45
C ASN A 229 -21.08 22.34 4.02
N LEU A 230 -19.94 21.68 3.85
CA LEU A 230 -19.48 21.20 2.54
C LEU A 230 -20.45 20.18 1.94
N ALA A 231 -20.94 19.22 2.76
CA ALA A 231 -21.92 18.23 2.31
C ALA A 231 -23.21 18.89 1.84
N LYS A 232 -23.77 19.84 2.61
CA LYS A 232 -24.97 20.61 2.20
C LYS A 232 -24.77 21.38 0.91
N MET A 233 -23.63 22.06 0.79
CA MET A 233 -23.29 22.82 -0.41
C MET A 233 -23.22 21.93 -1.66
N LEU A 234 -22.62 20.75 -1.55
CA LEU A 234 -22.51 19.78 -2.65
C LEU A 234 -23.89 19.20 -3.03
N LEU A 235 -24.71 18.82 -2.03
CA LEU A 235 -26.08 18.34 -2.25
C LEU A 235 -26.93 19.39 -2.97
N ASN A 236 -26.84 20.67 -2.57
CA ASN A 236 -27.55 21.79 -3.21
C ASN A 236 -27.09 22.01 -4.66
N LYS A 237 -25.88 21.63 -4.99
CA LYS A 237 -25.31 21.63 -6.37
C LYS A 237 -25.59 20.33 -7.13
N ASN A 238 -26.54 19.52 -6.67
CA ASN A 238 -27.01 18.28 -7.30
C ASN A 238 -25.98 17.15 -7.37
N TYR A 239 -24.95 17.16 -6.50
CA TYR A 239 -24.07 15.99 -6.33
C TYR A 239 -24.77 14.93 -5.44
N GLU A 240 -24.36 13.68 -5.58
CA GLU A 240 -24.61 12.64 -4.58
C GLU A 240 -23.43 12.64 -3.60
N VAL A 241 -23.71 12.72 -2.31
CA VAL A 241 -22.66 12.85 -1.29
C VAL A 241 -22.70 11.68 -0.34
N MET A 242 -21.56 11.01 -0.16
CA MET A 242 -21.36 10.04 0.89
C MET A 242 -20.25 10.49 1.85
N VAL A 243 -20.48 10.28 3.14
CA VAL A 243 -19.48 10.48 4.19
C VAL A 243 -18.83 9.15 4.49
N VAL A 244 -17.50 9.13 4.62
CA VAL A 244 -16.73 7.92 4.88
C VAL A 244 -15.68 8.18 5.95
N GLY A 245 -15.21 7.12 6.62
CA GLY A 245 -14.19 7.18 7.67
C GLY A 245 -13.96 5.82 8.30
N GLY A 246 -13.07 5.76 9.27
CA GLY A 246 -12.82 4.58 10.10
C GLY A 246 -13.78 4.47 11.30
N PRO A 247 -13.56 3.48 12.17
CA PRO A 247 -14.37 3.29 13.38
C PRO A 247 -14.38 4.52 14.32
N ASN A 248 -13.28 5.26 14.39
CA ASN A 248 -13.16 6.43 15.25
C ASN A 248 -14.04 7.62 14.78
N GLU A 249 -14.40 7.63 13.51
CA GLU A 249 -15.25 8.67 12.93
C GLU A 249 -16.74 8.27 12.84
N ASP A 250 -17.13 7.10 13.33
CA ASP A 250 -18.48 6.55 13.14
C ASP A 250 -19.56 7.51 13.64
N GLU A 251 -19.49 7.96 14.90
CA GLU A 251 -20.48 8.85 15.49
C GLU A 251 -20.50 10.24 14.80
N LYS A 252 -19.32 10.78 14.50
CA LYS A 252 -19.17 12.04 13.75
C LYS A 252 -19.82 11.93 12.37
N ASN A 253 -19.61 10.82 11.68
CA ASN A 253 -20.17 10.59 10.34
C ASN A 253 -21.70 10.43 10.36
N LYS A 254 -22.25 9.74 11.37
CA LYS A 254 -23.70 9.68 11.60
C LYS A 254 -24.31 11.06 11.81
N MET A 255 -23.64 11.91 12.60
CA MET A 255 -24.11 13.29 12.86
C MET A 255 -24.06 14.16 11.60
N ILE A 256 -22.98 14.09 10.82
CA ILE A 256 -22.87 14.81 9.54
C ILE A 256 -23.96 14.35 8.58
N ALA A 257 -24.15 13.04 8.42
CA ALA A 257 -25.19 12.49 7.55
C ALA A 257 -26.59 12.95 7.96
N LYS A 258 -26.92 12.89 9.25
CA LYS A 258 -28.21 13.35 9.80
C LYS A 258 -28.44 14.85 9.57
N LYS A 259 -27.43 15.70 9.78
CA LYS A 259 -27.53 17.15 9.67
C LYS A 259 -27.53 17.66 8.22
N SER A 260 -26.82 16.98 7.33
CA SER A 260 -26.62 17.42 5.94
C SER A 260 -27.58 16.77 4.94
N GLY A 261 -28.00 15.53 5.20
CA GLY A 261 -28.71 14.67 4.24
C GLY A 261 -27.75 13.82 3.37
N ALA A 262 -26.44 13.87 3.61
CA ALA A 262 -25.48 12.99 2.96
C ALA A 262 -25.69 11.53 3.37
N LYS A 263 -25.23 10.59 2.53
CA LYS A 263 -25.31 9.17 2.81
C LYS A 263 -24.16 8.74 3.74
N TYR A 264 -24.45 7.85 4.68
CA TYR A 264 -23.44 7.16 5.49
C TYR A 264 -23.83 5.69 5.60
N PHE A 265 -22.86 4.81 5.35
CA PHE A 265 -23.11 3.37 5.26
C PHE A 265 -22.42 2.56 6.38
N GLY A 266 -21.92 3.25 7.42
CA GLY A 266 -21.19 2.62 8.51
C GLY A 266 -19.69 2.48 8.22
N THR A 267 -19.02 1.64 9.02
CA THR A 267 -17.59 1.37 8.94
C THR A 267 -17.33 0.08 8.18
N PHE A 268 -16.18 -0.02 7.53
CA PHE A 268 -15.82 -1.13 6.66
C PHE A 268 -14.42 -1.65 6.98
N SER A 269 -14.15 -2.91 6.63
CA SER A 269 -12.79 -3.42 6.56
C SER A 269 -11.97 -2.65 5.51
N TYR A 270 -10.65 -2.73 5.53
CA TYR A 270 -9.81 -2.04 4.54
C TYR A 270 -10.19 -2.37 3.10
N THR A 271 -10.41 -3.65 2.78
CA THR A 271 -10.78 -4.07 1.42
C THR A 271 -12.19 -3.65 1.04
N ASP A 272 -13.16 -3.71 1.95
CA ASP A 272 -14.52 -3.25 1.68
C ASP A 272 -14.58 -1.72 1.58
N PHE A 273 -13.74 -0.99 2.34
CA PHE A 273 -13.58 0.46 2.21
C PHE A 273 -13.05 0.86 0.82
N ILE A 274 -12.10 0.09 0.27
CA ILE A 274 -11.66 0.28 -1.14
C ILE A 274 -12.86 0.11 -2.07
N GLY A 275 -13.67 -0.94 -1.86
CA GLY A 275 -14.89 -1.18 -2.62
C GLY A 275 -15.92 -0.06 -2.50
N LEU A 276 -16.15 0.47 -1.30
CA LEU A 276 -17.04 1.63 -1.10
C LEU A 276 -16.51 2.86 -1.84
N LEU A 277 -15.23 3.16 -1.69
CA LEU A 277 -14.62 4.33 -2.32
C LEU A 277 -14.58 4.23 -3.86
N SER A 278 -14.60 3.00 -4.40
CA SER A 278 -14.67 2.78 -5.84
C SER A 278 -15.96 3.31 -6.49
N LEU A 279 -17.02 3.48 -5.69
CA LEU A 279 -18.30 4.04 -6.14
C LEU A 279 -18.29 5.56 -6.31
N SER A 280 -17.26 6.26 -5.80
CA SER A 280 -17.15 7.72 -5.94
C SER A 280 -16.49 8.12 -7.26
N ASP A 281 -16.76 9.33 -7.71
CA ASP A 281 -16.07 10.01 -8.81
C ASP A 281 -15.01 10.96 -8.27
N ILE A 282 -15.29 11.58 -7.13
CA ILE A 282 -14.45 12.57 -6.45
C ILE A 282 -14.29 12.17 -4.99
N VAL A 283 -13.07 12.28 -4.49
CA VAL A 283 -12.75 12.06 -3.06
C VAL A 283 -12.16 13.33 -2.47
N VAL A 284 -12.81 13.84 -1.43
CA VAL A 284 -12.30 14.93 -0.59
C VAL A 284 -11.75 14.31 0.69
N THR A 285 -10.48 14.47 0.97
CA THR A 285 -9.82 13.76 2.07
C THR A 285 -8.63 14.53 2.63
N PRO A 286 -8.41 14.52 3.95
CA PRO A 286 -7.09 14.79 4.52
C PRO A 286 -6.07 13.73 4.10
N VAL A 287 -4.81 13.91 4.53
CA VAL A 287 -3.73 12.93 4.30
C VAL A 287 -3.97 11.68 5.15
N THR A 288 -4.59 10.66 4.57
CA THR A 288 -5.02 9.43 5.25
C THR A 288 -4.96 8.22 4.31
N PHE A 289 -5.34 7.05 4.82
CA PHE A 289 -5.53 5.85 4.01
C PHE A 289 -6.44 6.09 2.79
N ALA A 290 -7.53 6.85 2.98
CA ALA A 290 -8.47 7.17 1.89
C ALA A 290 -7.82 7.91 0.71
N LEU A 291 -6.82 8.77 0.96
CA LEU A 291 -6.03 9.40 -0.10
C LEU A 291 -5.37 8.35 -0.99
N HIS A 292 -4.68 7.38 -0.38
CA HIS A 292 -3.93 6.37 -1.12
C HIS A 292 -4.85 5.39 -1.85
N VAL A 293 -6.02 5.08 -1.27
CA VAL A 293 -7.08 4.34 -1.95
C VAL A 293 -7.59 5.10 -3.17
N ALA A 294 -7.89 6.41 -3.01
CA ALA A 294 -8.37 7.26 -4.11
C ALA A 294 -7.34 7.36 -5.26
N VAL A 295 -6.05 7.48 -4.91
CA VAL A 295 -4.95 7.44 -5.89
C VAL A 295 -4.93 6.09 -6.63
N GLY A 296 -5.01 4.98 -5.89
CA GLY A 296 -5.01 3.63 -6.46
C GLY A 296 -6.22 3.34 -7.35
N LEU A 297 -7.39 3.89 -6.99
CA LEU A 297 -8.63 3.83 -7.79
C LEU A 297 -8.67 4.86 -8.93
N GLU A 298 -7.63 5.68 -9.07
CA GLU A 298 -7.53 6.74 -10.07
C GLU A 298 -8.68 7.77 -10.03
N LYS A 299 -9.19 8.08 -8.83
CA LYS A 299 -10.27 9.04 -8.64
C LYS A 299 -9.79 10.48 -8.76
N LYS A 300 -10.71 11.44 -8.98
CA LYS A 300 -10.44 12.87 -8.78
C LYS A 300 -10.31 13.15 -7.30
N ILE A 301 -9.29 13.91 -6.88
CA ILE A 301 -8.95 14.10 -5.48
C ILE A 301 -8.87 15.58 -5.14
N ALA A 302 -9.55 15.98 -4.08
CA ALA A 302 -9.32 17.23 -3.37
C ALA A 302 -8.64 16.89 -2.04
N LEU A 303 -7.33 17.09 -1.97
CA LEU A 303 -6.53 16.79 -0.78
C LEU A 303 -6.52 18.00 0.16
N LEU A 304 -7.06 17.82 1.36
CA LEU A 304 -6.97 18.80 2.45
C LEU A 304 -5.63 18.62 3.16
N ASN A 305 -4.66 19.46 2.86
CA ASN A 305 -3.32 19.43 3.45
C ASN A 305 -3.12 20.64 4.37
N ASN A 306 -2.39 20.42 5.49
CA ASN A 306 -2.04 21.53 6.38
C ASN A 306 -0.63 21.42 7.00
N VAL A 307 -0.06 20.21 7.09
CA VAL A 307 1.23 20.00 7.79
C VAL A 307 2.27 19.27 6.96
N PHE A 308 1.88 18.62 5.88
CA PHE A 308 2.82 17.86 5.03
C PHE A 308 3.37 18.70 3.90
N ASN A 309 4.58 18.36 3.47
CA ASN A 309 5.10 18.91 2.22
C ASN A 309 4.20 18.47 1.06
N ARG A 310 3.60 19.42 0.35
CA ARG A 310 2.67 19.18 -0.76
C ARG A 310 3.27 18.33 -1.88
N ASN A 311 4.58 18.38 -2.06
CA ASN A 311 5.28 17.62 -3.09
C ASN A 311 5.32 16.12 -2.78
N GLU A 312 5.05 15.73 -1.53
CA GLU A 312 5.07 14.31 -1.12
C GLU A 312 4.02 13.47 -1.86
N PHE A 313 2.93 14.10 -2.35
CA PHE A 313 1.77 13.39 -2.89
C PHE A 313 1.73 13.40 -4.42
N TYR A 314 2.03 12.26 -5.03
CA TYR A 314 1.90 12.08 -6.46
C TYR A 314 0.53 11.51 -6.81
N MET A 315 -0.38 12.36 -7.30
CA MET A 315 -1.78 12.00 -7.60
C MET A 315 -2.01 11.75 -9.10
N TYR A 316 -0.97 11.54 -9.87
CA TYR A 316 -1.02 11.22 -11.32
C TYR A 316 -1.84 12.24 -12.14
N GLY A 317 -1.79 13.51 -11.77
CA GLY A 317 -2.53 14.59 -12.45
C GLY A 317 -4.04 14.61 -12.16
N LYS A 318 -4.53 13.79 -11.22
CA LYS A 318 -5.96 13.67 -10.89
C LYS A 318 -6.37 14.38 -9.59
N GLY A 319 -5.47 15.16 -8.99
CA GLY A 319 -5.76 15.81 -7.70
C GLY A 319 -5.31 17.26 -7.63
N VAL A 320 -5.92 17.96 -6.69
CA VAL A 320 -5.51 19.29 -6.24
C VAL A 320 -5.20 19.25 -4.75
N VAL A 321 -4.17 19.97 -4.33
CA VAL A 321 -3.82 20.13 -2.91
C VAL A 321 -4.38 21.46 -2.45
N LEU A 322 -5.24 21.42 -1.44
CA LEU A 322 -5.83 22.57 -0.77
C LEU A 322 -5.12 22.78 0.57
N GLU A 323 -4.53 23.94 0.74
CA GLU A 323 -3.76 24.33 1.93
C GLU A 323 -4.35 25.61 2.52
N PRO A 324 -4.30 25.78 3.87
CA PRO A 324 -4.68 27.02 4.47
C PRO A 324 -3.69 28.13 4.05
N ASP A 325 -4.20 29.32 3.87
CA ASP A 325 -3.40 30.51 3.59
C ASP A 325 -2.83 31.10 4.91
N LEU A 326 -2.12 30.27 5.64
CA LEU A 326 -1.49 30.62 6.92
C LEU A 326 -0.03 30.20 6.88
N PRO A 327 0.90 31.08 7.32
CA PRO A 327 2.30 30.68 7.45
C PRO A 327 2.43 29.60 8.54
N CYS A 328 3.06 28.48 8.21
CA CYS A 328 3.47 27.47 9.17
C CYS A 328 4.87 27.77 9.69
#